data_f90f662af33217269c3a26b56c310506
#
_entry.id   f90f662af33217269c3a26b56c310506
#
_cell.length_a   1.000
_cell.length_b   1.000
_cell.length_c   1.000
_cell.angle_alpha   90.00
_cell.angle_beta   90.00
_cell.angle_gamma   90.00
#
_symmetry.space_group_name_H-M   'P 1'
#
loop_
_entity.id
_entity.type
_entity.pdbx_description
1 polymer ?
#
loop_
_entity_poly.entity_id
_entity_poly.type
_entity_poly.pdbx_seq_one_letter_code
_entity_poly.pdbx_strand_id
1 'polypeptide(L)'
;MAVRRRPRMLTLSAKESLILELLIREREMYGLQLVTTSRRRLKRGTVYVTLGRMEEKGYITSRLEDPPPDAGGLRRRVYQPTALGRRVLSAWTEAAEHLMPEFAR
;
A
#
# COMPACT_ATOMS: atom_id res chain seq x y z
N MET A 1 18.24 -31.31 -10.38
CA MET A 1 17.40 -30.27 -11.00
C MET A 1 16.90 -29.31 -9.96
N ALA A 2 17.09 -28.06 -10.23
CA ALA A 2 16.54 -27.07 -9.32
C ALA A 2 15.02 -27.14 -9.34
N VAL A 3 14.43 -27.15 -8.17
CA VAL A 3 12.99 -27.05 -8.07
C VAL A 3 12.60 -25.69 -8.63
N ARG A 4 11.82 -25.71 -9.66
CA ARG A 4 11.32 -24.48 -10.24
C ARG A 4 10.33 -23.88 -9.25
N ARG A 5 10.68 -22.74 -8.70
CA ARG A 5 9.73 -22.00 -7.91
C ARG A 5 8.65 -21.47 -8.84
N ARG A 6 7.43 -21.69 -8.45
CA ARG A 6 6.33 -21.03 -9.13
C ARG A 6 6.54 -19.51 -8.96
N PRO A 7 6.35 -18.74 -10.03
CA PRO A 7 6.34 -17.30 -9.85
C PRO A 7 5.32 -16.98 -8.77
N ARG A 8 5.71 -16.16 -7.83
CA ARG A 8 4.77 -15.70 -6.82
C ARG A 8 3.66 -14.95 -7.53
N MET A 9 2.43 -15.37 -7.33
CA MET A 9 1.31 -14.60 -7.82
C MET A 9 1.32 -13.25 -7.14
N LEU A 10 1.35 -12.21 -7.94
CA LEU A 10 1.24 -10.86 -7.44
C LEU A 10 -0.23 -10.61 -7.14
N THR A 11 -0.59 -10.70 -5.88
CA THR A 11 -1.96 -10.52 -5.45
C THR A 11 -2.15 -9.15 -4.84
N LEU A 12 -3.34 -8.62 -4.99
CA LEU A 12 -3.69 -7.32 -4.46
C LEU A 12 -5.09 -7.40 -3.85
N SER A 13 -5.16 -7.28 -2.53
CA SER A 13 -6.44 -7.24 -1.84
C SER A 13 -7.08 -5.86 -2.00
N ALA A 14 -8.37 -5.76 -1.68
CA ALA A 14 -9.06 -4.48 -1.73
C ALA A 14 -8.39 -3.44 -0.83
N LYS A 15 -7.96 -3.84 0.35
CA LYS A 15 -7.28 -2.92 1.27
C LYS A 15 -5.91 -2.51 0.75
N GLU A 16 -5.16 -3.44 0.19
CA GLU A 16 -3.87 -3.12 -0.42
C GLU A 16 -4.03 -2.18 -1.61
N SER A 17 -5.04 -2.42 -2.43
CA SER A 17 -5.36 -1.55 -3.54
C SER A 17 -5.67 -0.13 -3.08
N LEU A 18 -6.49 0.00 -2.04
CA LEU A 18 -6.83 1.29 -1.48
C LEU A 18 -5.59 2.02 -0.94
N ILE A 19 -4.73 1.30 -0.22
CA ILE A 19 -3.49 1.88 0.29
C ILE A 19 -2.61 2.39 -0.85
N LEU A 20 -2.43 1.58 -1.89
CA LEU A 20 -1.63 2.00 -3.04
C LEU A 20 -2.21 3.22 -3.73
N GLU A 21 -3.51 3.26 -3.92
CA GLU A 21 -4.16 4.43 -4.52
C GLU A 21 -3.90 5.68 -3.73
N LEU A 22 -4.04 5.61 -2.42
CA LEU A 22 -3.81 6.76 -1.54
C LEU A 22 -2.34 7.20 -1.56
N LEU A 23 -1.41 6.24 -1.46
CA LEU A 23 0.01 6.56 -1.47
C LEU A 23 0.48 7.14 -2.81
N ILE A 24 -0.05 6.65 -3.90
CA ILE A 24 0.29 7.18 -5.22
C ILE A 24 -0.22 8.61 -5.36
N ARG A 25 -1.43 8.87 -4.89
CA ARG A 25 -2.02 10.20 -4.97
C ARG A 25 -1.31 11.21 -4.07
N GLU A 26 -1.02 10.80 -2.83
CA GLU A 26 -0.42 11.70 -1.83
C GLU A 26 1.11 11.64 -1.80
N ARG A 27 1.70 10.68 -2.49
CA ARG A 27 3.13 10.39 -2.56
C ARG A 27 3.67 9.66 -1.34
N GLU A 28 3.36 10.11 -0.14
CA GLU A 28 3.74 9.42 1.08
C GLU A 28 2.75 9.77 2.18
N MET A 29 2.59 8.82 3.11
CA MET A 29 1.64 9.01 4.21
C MET A 29 2.10 8.22 5.43
N TYR A 30 1.74 8.73 6.60
CA TYR A 30 1.82 7.95 7.85
C TYR A 30 0.67 6.96 7.91
N GLY A 31 0.85 5.90 8.70
CA GLY A 31 -0.20 4.87 8.83
C GLY A 31 -1.54 5.44 9.31
N LEU A 32 -1.51 6.35 10.30
CA LEU A 32 -2.74 6.94 10.81
C LEU A 32 -3.41 7.88 9.81
N GLN A 33 -2.64 8.50 8.93
CA GLN A 33 -3.21 9.29 7.86
C GLN A 33 -3.99 8.43 6.88
N LEU A 34 -3.51 7.21 6.63
CA LEU A 34 -4.24 6.26 5.79
C LEU A 34 -5.61 5.94 6.39
N VAL A 35 -5.66 5.73 7.70
CA VAL A 35 -6.93 5.48 8.39
C VAL A 35 -7.90 6.65 8.21
N THR A 36 -7.42 7.85 8.49
CA THR A 36 -8.24 9.06 8.40
C THR A 36 -8.67 9.35 6.97
N THR A 37 -7.72 9.33 6.04
CA THR A 37 -7.98 9.67 4.64
C THR A 37 -8.91 8.66 3.97
N SER A 38 -8.85 7.39 4.39
CA SER A 38 -9.72 6.36 3.86
C SER A 38 -11.13 6.40 4.43
N ARG A 39 -11.41 7.38 5.29
CA ARG A 39 -12.68 7.49 6.02
C ARG A 39 -12.99 6.21 6.79
N ARG A 40 -11.94 5.68 7.44
CA ARG A 40 -11.99 4.47 8.26
C ARG A 40 -12.31 3.18 7.49
N ARG A 41 -12.20 3.19 6.18
CA ARG A 41 -12.22 1.94 5.41
C ARG A 41 -10.98 1.11 5.75
N LEU A 42 -9.88 1.77 6.11
CA LEU A 42 -8.72 1.14 6.71
C LEU A 42 -8.81 1.37 8.21
N LYS A 43 -8.69 0.30 8.98
CA LYS A 43 -8.84 0.37 10.43
C LYS A 43 -7.51 0.42 11.12
N ARG A 44 -7.44 1.22 12.18
CA ARG A 44 -6.24 1.39 12.97
C ARG A 44 -5.65 0.07 13.45
N GLY A 45 -6.51 -0.87 13.86
CA GLY A 45 -6.05 -2.16 14.38
C GLY A 45 -5.43 -3.08 13.35
N THR A 46 -5.66 -2.86 12.06
CA THR A 46 -5.21 -3.77 11.01
C THR A 46 -4.33 -3.11 9.96
N VAL A 47 -4.31 -1.78 9.90
CA VAL A 47 -3.58 -1.08 8.84
C VAL A 47 -2.09 -1.44 8.84
N TYR A 48 -1.47 -1.54 10.02
CA TYR A 48 -0.04 -1.83 10.11
C TYR A 48 0.29 -3.26 9.71
N VAL A 49 -0.62 -4.20 9.96
CA VAL A 49 -0.44 -5.58 9.49
C VAL A 49 -0.44 -5.62 7.97
N THR A 50 -1.39 -4.91 7.36
CA THR A 50 -1.48 -4.83 5.91
C THR A 50 -0.24 -4.14 5.32
N LEU A 51 0.19 -3.04 5.92
CA LEU A 51 1.40 -2.33 5.47
C LEU A 51 2.63 -3.22 5.55
N GLY A 52 2.78 -4.00 6.63
CA GLY A 52 3.90 -4.92 6.76
C GLY A 52 3.91 -5.96 5.64
N ARG A 53 2.76 -6.52 5.32
CA ARG A 53 2.65 -7.47 4.21
C ARG A 53 3.00 -6.83 2.88
N MET A 54 2.58 -5.61 2.66
CA MET A 54 2.88 -4.90 1.42
C MET A 54 4.36 -4.59 1.29
N GLU A 55 5.03 -4.29 2.40
CA GLU A 55 6.48 -4.12 2.39
C GLU A 55 7.18 -5.43 2.02
N GLU A 56 6.74 -6.54 2.59
CA GLU A 56 7.30 -7.86 2.27
C GLU A 56 7.12 -8.22 0.80
N LYS A 57 5.99 -7.83 0.22
CA LYS A 57 5.73 -8.05 -1.21
C LYS A 57 6.52 -7.08 -2.09
N GLY A 58 7.11 -6.04 -1.52
CA GLY A 58 7.83 -5.04 -2.28
C GLY A 58 6.95 -3.98 -2.93
N TYR A 59 5.70 -3.88 -2.51
CA TYR A 59 4.75 -2.90 -3.07
C TYR A 59 4.95 -1.50 -2.51
N ILE A 60 5.44 -1.43 -1.29
CA ILE A 60 5.71 -0.17 -0.60
C ILE A 60 7.02 -0.26 0.14
N THR A 61 7.56 0.89 0.48
CA THR A 61 8.72 1.00 1.35
C THR A 61 8.40 2.02 2.43
N SER A 62 9.20 2.02 3.49
CA SER A 62 8.98 2.95 4.58
C SER A 62 10.31 3.43 5.15
N ARG A 63 10.25 4.55 5.83
CA ARG A 63 11.37 5.08 6.59
C ARG A 63 10.86 5.68 7.88
N LEU A 64 11.70 5.69 8.89
CA LEU A 64 11.40 6.42 10.13
C LEU A 64 11.76 7.88 9.92
N GLU A 65 10.88 8.75 10.36
CA GLU A 65 11.05 10.18 10.26
C GLU A 65 11.09 10.76 11.67
N ASP A 66 12.09 11.60 11.92
CA ASP A 66 12.18 12.28 13.22
C ASP A 66 11.10 13.34 13.30
N PRO A 67 10.44 13.45 14.46
CA PRO A 67 9.43 14.48 14.63
C PRO A 67 10.08 15.86 14.66
N PRO A 68 9.32 16.91 14.33
CA PRO A 68 9.80 18.27 14.54
C PRO A 68 10.19 18.47 16.01
N PRO A 69 11.15 19.35 16.31
CA PRO A 69 11.63 19.54 17.68
C PRO A 69 10.54 19.84 18.71
N ASP A 70 9.46 20.46 18.29
CA ASP A 70 8.36 20.86 19.16
C ASP A 70 7.20 19.87 19.19
N ALA A 71 7.32 18.73 18.54
CA ALA A 71 6.20 17.80 18.39
C ALA A 71 6.26 16.61 19.33
N GLY A 72 7.09 16.65 20.37
CA GLY A 72 7.03 15.68 21.43
C GLY A 72 7.60 14.30 21.19
N GLY A 73 8.52 14.12 20.31
CA GLY A 73 9.50 13.07 20.45
C GLY A 73 9.27 11.70 19.83
N LEU A 74 8.12 11.34 19.34
CA LEU A 74 7.94 10.03 18.75
C LEU A 74 8.23 10.05 17.25
N ARG A 75 9.11 9.14 16.82
CA ARG A 75 9.37 8.93 15.40
C ARG A 75 8.14 8.35 14.73
N ARG A 76 7.91 8.74 13.50
CA ARG A 76 6.81 8.21 12.69
C ARG A 76 7.36 7.47 11.50
N ARG A 77 6.67 6.42 11.11
CA ARG A 77 7.03 5.69 9.89
C ARG A 77 6.21 6.24 8.74
N VAL A 78 6.92 6.65 7.70
CA VAL A 78 6.34 7.19 6.47
C VAL A 78 6.41 6.13 5.39
N TYR A 79 5.31 5.89 4.72
CA TYR A 79 5.17 4.87 3.69
C TYR A 79 5.08 5.49 2.32
N GLN A 80 5.72 4.86 1.34
CA GLN A 80 5.73 5.30 -0.06
C GLN A 80 5.50 4.10 -0.97
N PRO A 81 4.84 4.29 -2.12
CA PRO A 81 4.72 3.20 -3.09
C PRO A 81 6.05 2.99 -3.81
N THR A 82 6.32 1.75 -4.17
CA THR A 82 7.47 1.41 -5.00
C THR A 82 7.06 1.39 -6.47
N ALA A 83 8.03 1.30 -7.36
CA ALA A 83 7.73 1.12 -8.78
C ALA A 83 6.92 -0.16 -9.00
N LEU A 84 7.27 -1.24 -8.29
CA LEU A 84 6.49 -2.48 -8.37
C LEU A 84 5.05 -2.27 -7.91
N GLY A 85 4.86 -1.59 -6.79
CA GLY A 85 3.51 -1.31 -6.29
C GLY A 85 2.66 -0.55 -7.30
N ARG A 86 3.24 0.45 -7.94
CA ARG A 86 2.55 1.21 -8.99
C ARG A 86 2.15 0.33 -10.17
N ARG A 87 3.06 -0.54 -10.61
CA ARG A 87 2.79 -1.45 -11.72
C ARG A 87 1.72 -2.48 -11.37
N VAL A 88 1.76 -3.01 -10.15
CA VAL A 88 0.76 -3.99 -9.72
C VAL A 88 -0.63 -3.36 -9.67
N LEU A 89 -0.74 -2.17 -9.12
CA LEU A 89 -2.03 -1.47 -9.08
C LEU A 89 -2.53 -1.19 -10.50
N SER A 90 -1.67 -0.70 -11.36
CA SER A 90 -2.03 -0.41 -12.75
C SER A 90 -2.52 -1.67 -13.48
N ALA A 91 -1.78 -2.77 -13.33
CA ALA A 91 -2.17 -4.04 -13.95
C ALA A 91 -3.49 -4.56 -13.40
N TRP A 92 -3.69 -4.43 -12.10
CA TRP A 92 -4.92 -4.85 -11.45
C TRP A 92 -6.12 -4.04 -11.95
N THR A 93 -5.97 -2.73 -12.02
CA THR A 93 -7.01 -1.83 -12.51
C THR A 93 -7.36 -2.13 -13.96
N GLU A 94 -6.34 -2.32 -14.79
CA GLU A 94 -6.51 -2.64 -16.19
C GLU A 94 -7.22 -3.97 -16.37
N ALA A 95 -6.84 -4.98 -15.59
CA ALA A 95 -7.52 -6.28 -15.64
C ALA A 95 -8.98 -6.16 -15.21
N ALA A 96 -9.27 -5.39 -14.19
CA ALA A 96 -10.64 -5.18 -13.72
C ALA A 96 -11.48 -4.50 -14.80
N GLU A 97 -10.94 -3.49 -15.45
CA GLU A 97 -11.63 -2.80 -16.54
C GLU A 97 -11.91 -3.73 -17.71
N HIS A 98 -10.97 -4.63 -17.98
CA HIS A 98 -11.08 -5.54 -19.10
C HIS A 98 -12.07 -6.68 -18.85
N LEU A 99 -12.07 -7.20 -17.62
CA LEU A 99 -12.87 -8.36 -17.26
C LEU A 99 -14.27 -7.98 -16.78
N MET A 100 -14.40 -6.85 -16.13
CA MET A 100 -15.67 -6.40 -15.53
C MET A 100 -15.80 -4.89 -15.69
N PRO A 101 -16.02 -4.42 -16.92
CA PRO A 101 -16.06 -2.99 -17.20
C PRO A 101 -17.06 -2.22 -16.35
N GLU A 102 -18.17 -2.84 -15.98
CA GLU A 102 -19.22 -2.21 -15.19
C GLU A 102 -18.78 -1.91 -13.75
N PHE A 103 -17.72 -2.54 -13.27
CA PHE A 103 -17.20 -2.31 -11.92
C PHE A 103 -15.95 -1.44 -11.89
N ALA A 104 -15.45 -1.04 -13.04
CA ALA A 104 -14.18 -0.33 -13.15
C ALA A 104 -14.32 1.19 -12.94
N ARG A 105 -15.51 1.67 -12.72
CA ARG A 105 -15.79 3.10 -12.60
C ARG A 105 -16.00 3.52 -11.17
#